data_201bf19e7edd0a25da50e8eabd538a63
#
_entry.id   201bf19e7edd0a25da50e8eabd538a63
#
_cell.length_a   1.000
_cell.length_b   1.000
_cell.length_c   1.000
_cell.angle_alpha   90.00
_cell.angle_beta   90.00
_cell.angle_gamma   90.00
#
_symmetry.space_group_name_H-M   'P 1'
#
loop_
_entity.id
_entity.type
_entity.pdbx_description
1 polymer ?
#
loop_
_entity_poly.entity_id
_entity_poly.type
_entity_poly.pdbx_seq_one_letter_code
_entity_poly.pdbx_strand_id
1 'polypeptide(L)'
;MPASARNGIGARGTLPWRLSKDMAYFRAITRHVVEPEHDDDVMRRAGYVRQPIPLKNAVIMGRHTWDSIPPRFRPLRDRINVVVSTTMTQHDLGLAEPDDDTLIARSLEDAVTLLEERRSWRYTQRPACAGSALAHAFIIGGAALYHHALTSTSDHWYLDGLLVTRIQEPADLHEKCDVFFTEFRTPAQIEWEQRLFQGPCPTPATWTLASADTHVARFPCIAPGDVAPGLEEQGMLFQFQYWQRT
;
A
#
# COMPACT_ATOMS: atom_id res chain seq x y z
N MET A 1 0.74 1.56 6.15
CA MET A 1 1.05 2.97 6.42
C MET A 1 1.00 3.22 7.92
N PRO A 2 2.11 3.52 8.59
CA PRO A 2 2.07 3.90 10.00
C PRO A 2 1.45 5.30 10.16
N ALA A 3 0.58 5.44 11.14
CA ALA A 3 -0.13 6.68 11.44
C ALA A 3 -0.38 6.79 12.95
N SER A 4 -0.20 7.99 13.50
CA SER A 4 -0.61 8.31 14.87
C SER A 4 -2.13 8.23 15.04
N ALA A 5 -2.62 8.30 16.27
CA ALA A 5 -4.07 8.28 16.58
C ALA A 5 -4.85 9.36 15.80
N ARG A 6 -4.23 10.48 15.45
CA ARG A 6 -4.80 11.58 14.65
C ARG A 6 -4.25 11.62 13.22
N ASN A 7 -3.92 10.46 12.65
CA ASN A 7 -3.46 10.32 11.27
C ASN A 7 -2.17 11.08 10.91
N GLY A 8 -1.32 11.46 11.86
CA GLY A 8 0.02 11.96 11.56
C GLY A 8 0.86 10.85 10.92
N ILE A 9 1.50 11.12 9.79
CA ILE A 9 2.23 10.13 8.98
C ILE A 9 3.65 10.56 8.66
N GLY A 10 4.11 11.70 9.14
CA GLY A 10 5.47 12.20 8.88
C GLY A 10 5.78 13.48 9.62
N ALA A 11 7.08 13.74 9.74
CA ALA A 11 7.62 14.96 10.30
C ALA A 11 8.93 15.32 9.59
N ARG A 12 9.05 16.53 9.06
CA ARG A 12 10.26 17.08 8.42
C ARG A 12 10.88 16.15 7.37
N GLY A 13 10.02 15.51 6.55
CA GLY A 13 10.43 14.58 5.50
C GLY A 13 10.86 13.20 5.98
N THR A 14 10.67 12.86 7.27
CA THR A 14 10.98 11.56 7.87
C THR A 14 9.81 11.05 8.70
N LEU A 15 9.95 9.85 9.25
CA LEU A 15 9.00 9.33 10.24
C LEU A 15 9.51 9.68 11.66
N PRO A 16 8.67 10.26 12.55
CA PRO A 16 9.08 10.56 13.93
C PRO A 16 9.14 9.30 14.82
N TRP A 17 9.05 8.13 14.24
CA TRP A 17 9.16 6.81 14.87
C TRP A 17 9.97 5.84 14.02
N ARG A 18 10.40 4.76 14.66
CA ARG A 18 11.08 3.66 13.97
C ARG A 18 10.53 2.34 14.50
N LEU A 19 9.79 1.63 13.66
CA LEU A 19 9.16 0.35 13.99
C LEU A 19 9.67 -0.72 13.02
N SER A 20 10.47 -1.66 13.55
CA SER A 20 11.01 -2.76 12.74
C SER A 20 9.92 -3.74 12.34
N LYS A 21 8.93 -3.95 13.22
CA LYS A 21 7.75 -4.78 12.94
C LYS A 21 6.91 -4.20 11.79
N ASP A 22 6.73 -2.86 11.74
CA ASP A 22 6.02 -2.19 10.64
C ASP A 22 6.76 -2.39 9.31
N MET A 23 8.08 -2.26 9.30
CA MET A 23 8.89 -2.50 8.10
C MET A 23 8.84 -3.95 7.64
N ALA A 24 8.78 -4.92 8.57
CA ALA A 24 8.63 -6.34 8.26
C ALA A 24 7.23 -6.63 7.69
N TYR A 25 6.18 -6.11 8.31
CA TYR A 25 4.80 -6.21 7.87
C TYR A 25 4.61 -5.61 6.47
N PHE A 26 5.07 -4.37 6.25
CA PHE A 26 5.06 -3.72 4.93
C PHE A 26 5.75 -4.58 3.86
N ARG A 27 6.93 -5.12 4.18
CA ARG A 27 7.69 -5.96 3.25
C ARG A 27 6.95 -7.25 2.96
N ALA A 28 6.40 -7.92 3.96
CA ALA A 28 5.65 -9.16 3.80
C ALA A 28 4.47 -8.97 2.85
N ILE A 29 3.59 -8.01 3.12
CA ILE A 29 2.39 -7.76 2.32
C ILE A 29 2.72 -7.33 0.90
N THR A 30 3.62 -6.37 0.72
CA THR A 30 3.89 -5.81 -0.61
C THR A 30 4.72 -6.74 -1.50
N ARG A 31 5.37 -7.78 -0.95
CA ARG A 31 6.12 -8.79 -1.73
C ARG A 31 5.31 -10.05 -1.98
N HIS A 32 4.41 -10.40 -1.07
CA HIS A 32 3.66 -11.63 -1.18
C HIS A 32 2.63 -11.52 -2.31
N VAL A 33 2.82 -12.35 -3.33
CA VAL A 33 1.90 -12.45 -4.47
C VAL A 33 0.85 -13.50 -4.15
N VAL A 34 -0.40 -13.05 -4.04
CA VAL A 34 -1.55 -13.95 -4.09
C VAL A 34 -2.02 -13.97 -5.53
N GLU A 35 -2.01 -15.14 -6.14
CA GLU A 35 -2.49 -15.26 -7.52
C GLU A 35 -4.00 -15.02 -7.55
N PRO A 36 -4.50 -14.10 -8.39
CA PRO A 36 -5.94 -13.86 -8.52
C PRO A 36 -6.57 -15.05 -9.26
N GLU A 37 -7.15 -15.98 -8.52
CA GLU A 37 -7.78 -17.20 -9.06
C GLU A 37 -8.94 -16.89 -10.02
N HIS A 38 -9.68 -15.84 -9.73
CA HIS A 38 -10.89 -15.50 -10.50
C HIS A 38 -10.58 -15.02 -11.93
N ASP A 39 -9.52 -14.23 -12.10
CA ASP A 39 -9.12 -13.73 -13.42
C ASP A 39 -8.66 -14.88 -14.33
N ASP A 40 -7.95 -15.88 -13.80
CA ASP A 40 -7.42 -17.00 -14.55
C ASP A 40 -8.54 -17.90 -15.10
N ASP A 41 -9.62 -18.12 -14.35
CA ASP A 41 -10.76 -18.92 -14.82
C ASP A 41 -11.57 -18.21 -15.91
N VAL A 42 -11.80 -16.92 -15.78
CA VAL A 42 -12.50 -16.12 -16.80
C VAL A 42 -11.69 -16.09 -18.10
N MET A 43 -10.39 -15.82 -18.00
CA MET A 43 -9.51 -15.71 -19.17
C MET A 43 -9.31 -17.08 -19.85
N ARG A 44 -9.18 -18.17 -19.08
CA ARG A 44 -9.10 -19.53 -19.64
C ARG A 44 -10.40 -19.92 -20.37
N ARG A 45 -11.56 -19.58 -19.84
CA ARG A 45 -12.86 -19.80 -20.54
C ARG A 45 -12.96 -19.00 -21.81
N ALA A 46 -12.32 -17.84 -21.88
CA ALA A 46 -12.23 -17.01 -23.08
C ALA A 46 -11.13 -17.49 -24.06
N GLY A 47 -10.44 -18.60 -23.77
CA GLY A 47 -9.43 -19.19 -24.66
C GLY A 47 -8.03 -18.62 -24.52
N TYR A 48 -7.77 -17.78 -23.51
CA TYR A 48 -6.42 -17.27 -23.26
C TYR A 48 -5.57 -18.27 -22.50
N VAL A 49 -4.29 -18.32 -22.85
CA VAL A 49 -3.27 -19.16 -22.18
C VAL A 49 -2.37 -18.26 -21.35
N ARG A 50 -2.21 -18.58 -20.06
CA ARG A 50 -1.31 -17.87 -19.17
C ARG A 50 0.13 -17.95 -19.65
N GLN A 51 0.80 -16.81 -19.68
CA GLN A 51 2.21 -16.73 -20.04
C GLN A 51 3.11 -17.04 -18.83
N PRO A 52 4.26 -17.71 -19.00
CA PRO A 52 5.23 -17.98 -17.92
C PRO A 52 6.04 -16.72 -17.59
N ILE A 53 5.39 -15.67 -17.14
CA ILE A 53 6.00 -14.37 -16.81
C ILE A 53 6.07 -14.24 -15.30
N PRO A 54 7.19 -13.71 -14.72
CA PRO A 54 7.24 -13.40 -13.31
C PRO A 54 6.10 -12.47 -12.89
N LEU A 55 5.40 -12.84 -11.82
CA LEU A 55 4.30 -12.05 -11.27
C LEU A 55 4.80 -11.30 -10.04
N LYS A 56 4.58 -9.99 -9.99
CA LYS A 56 4.96 -9.13 -8.86
C LYS A 56 3.84 -8.20 -8.47
N ASN A 57 3.84 -7.80 -7.21
CA ASN A 57 3.04 -6.66 -6.77
C ASN A 57 3.71 -5.36 -7.17
N ALA A 58 2.91 -4.31 -7.39
CA ALA A 58 3.41 -2.97 -7.60
C ALA A 58 3.33 -2.13 -6.33
N VAL A 59 4.29 -1.21 -6.16
CA VAL A 59 4.28 -0.14 -5.17
C VAL A 59 4.30 1.20 -5.90
N ILE A 60 3.28 2.02 -5.67
CA ILE A 60 3.12 3.34 -6.29
C ILE A 60 3.46 4.38 -5.23
N MET A 61 4.39 5.27 -5.53
CA MET A 61 4.88 6.28 -4.61
C MET A 61 5.15 7.61 -5.31
N GLY A 62 4.98 8.72 -4.58
CA GLY A 62 5.41 10.01 -5.06
C GLY A 62 6.94 10.20 -4.97
N ARG A 63 7.47 11.20 -5.69
CA ARG A 63 8.90 11.53 -5.72
C ARG A 63 9.51 11.65 -4.32
N HIS A 64 8.89 12.40 -3.41
CA HIS A 64 9.44 12.58 -2.05
C HIS A 64 9.56 11.26 -1.29
N THR A 65 8.61 10.34 -1.48
CA THR A 65 8.68 9.00 -0.88
C THR A 65 9.85 8.21 -1.48
N TRP A 66 10.03 8.25 -2.80
CA TRP A 66 11.19 7.65 -3.48
C TRP A 66 12.50 8.20 -2.93
N ASP A 67 12.65 9.52 -2.85
CA ASP A 67 13.85 10.19 -2.40
C ASP A 67 14.17 9.87 -0.92
N SER A 68 13.16 9.62 -0.08
CA SER A 68 13.31 9.24 1.33
C SER A 68 13.82 7.81 1.54
N ILE A 69 13.67 6.92 0.55
CA ILE A 69 14.20 5.56 0.62
C ILE A 69 15.72 5.64 0.42
N PRO A 70 16.54 5.11 1.36
CA PRO A 70 17.99 5.11 1.19
C PRO A 70 18.41 4.46 -0.13
N PRO A 71 19.42 5.00 -0.88
CA PRO A 71 19.82 4.50 -2.21
C PRO A 71 20.08 2.99 -2.28
N ARG A 72 20.67 2.41 -1.21
CA ARG A 72 20.93 0.96 -1.12
C ARG A 72 19.68 0.08 -1.10
N PHE A 73 18.51 0.67 -0.87
CA PHE A 73 17.21 -0.02 -0.85
C PHE A 73 16.33 0.32 -2.06
N ARG A 74 16.81 1.17 -2.96
CA ARG A 74 16.12 1.51 -4.21
C ARG A 74 16.69 0.72 -5.38
N PRO A 75 15.87 0.15 -6.25
CA PRO A 75 14.41 0.03 -6.13
C PRO A 75 14.01 -0.98 -5.05
N LEU A 76 12.77 -0.92 -4.59
CA LEU A 76 12.24 -1.90 -3.64
C LEU A 76 12.15 -3.27 -4.32
N ARG A 77 13.01 -4.20 -3.89
CA ARG A 77 13.20 -5.52 -4.53
C ARG A 77 11.92 -6.36 -4.56
N ASP A 78 11.80 -7.19 -5.58
CA ASP A 78 10.70 -8.15 -5.82
C ASP A 78 9.32 -7.46 -5.97
N ARG A 79 9.32 -6.23 -6.46
CA ARG A 79 8.13 -5.41 -6.72
C ARG A 79 8.33 -4.58 -7.97
N ILE A 80 7.23 -4.26 -8.64
CA ILE A 80 7.20 -3.21 -9.64
C ILE A 80 7.16 -1.88 -8.88
N ASN A 81 8.13 -0.99 -9.13
CA ASN A 81 8.20 0.33 -8.52
C ASN A 81 7.63 1.36 -9.49
N VAL A 82 6.62 2.12 -9.09
CA VAL A 82 6.07 3.21 -9.90
C VAL A 82 6.24 4.51 -9.16
N VAL A 83 7.06 5.41 -9.71
CA VAL A 83 7.31 6.73 -9.12
C VAL A 83 6.45 7.77 -9.83
N VAL A 84 5.50 8.35 -9.12
CA VAL A 84 4.63 9.40 -9.66
C VAL A 84 5.32 10.76 -9.53
N SER A 85 5.66 11.34 -10.69
CA SER A 85 6.31 12.65 -10.75
C SER A 85 6.13 13.30 -12.11
N THR A 86 5.72 14.56 -12.13
CA THR A 86 5.58 15.37 -13.36
C THR A 86 6.93 15.79 -13.97
N THR A 87 7.99 15.76 -13.16
CA THR A 87 9.30 16.33 -13.55
C THR A 87 10.43 15.31 -13.62
N MET A 88 10.34 14.17 -12.90
CA MET A 88 11.40 13.15 -12.92
C MET A 88 11.59 12.52 -14.29
N THR A 89 12.84 12.19 -14.60
CA THR A 89 13.27 11.37 -15.73
C THR A 89 13.86 10.05 -15.23
N GLN A 90 14.13 9.09 -16.10
CA GLN A 90 14.78 7.82 -15.75
C GLN A 90 16.15 8.05 -15.09
N HIS A 91 16.89 9.07 -15.50
CA HIS A 91 18.18 9.43 -14.90
C HIS A 91 18.04 9.84 -13.43
N ASP A 92 16.94 10.55 -13.08
CA ASP A 92 16.69 11.03 -11.71
C ASP A 92 16.34 9.91 -10.72
N LEU A 93 16.03 8.70 -11.19
CA LEU A 93 15.84 7.54 -10.33
C LEU A 93 17.13 7.16 -9.59
N GLY A 94 18.30 7.50 -10.14
CA GLY A 94 19.59 7.24 -9.52
C GLY A 94 19.92 5.75 -9.38
N LEU A 95 19.40 4.93 -10.30
CA LEU A 95 19.70 3.50 -10.37
C LEU A 95 21.06 3.27 -11.04
N ALA A 96 21.85 2.33 -10.51
CA ALA A 96 23.14 1.97 -11.09
C ALA A 96 22.99 1.28 -12.46
N GLU A 97 21.95 0.47 -12.61
CA GLU A 97 21.60 -0.23 -13.85
C GLU A 97 20.11 -0.02 -14.14
N PRO A 98 19.69 -0.01 -15.42
CA PRO A 98 18.29 0.00 -15.79
C PRO A 98 17.52 -1.16 -15.16
N ASP A 99 16.32 -0.88 -14.68
CA ASP A 99 15.43 -1.87 -14.08
C ASP A 99 14.06 -1.79 -14.74
N ASP A 100 13.68 -2.84 -15.46
CA ASP A 100 12.42 -2.91 -16.21
C ASP A 100 11.19 -2.88 -15.30
N ASP A 101 11.36 -3.16 -14.01
CA ASP A 101 10.29 -3.09 -13.00
C ASP A 101 10.28 -1.75 -12.24
N THR A 102 11.05 -0.74 -12.69
CA THR A 102 11.01 0.61 -12.14
C THR A 102 10.53 1.62 -13.20
N LEU A 103 9.34 2.17 -12.96
CA LEU A 103 8.60 3.02 -13.89
C LEU A 103 8.42 4.42 -13.35
N ILE A 104 8.30 5.40 -14.25
CA ILE A 104 7.85 6.76 -13.92
C ILE A 104 6.48 6.99 -14.53
N ALA A 105 5.55 7.46 -13.73
CA ALA A 105 4.22 7.89 -14.14
C ALA A 105 4.05 9.40 -13.91
N ARG A 106 3.25 10.07 -14.72
CA ARG A 106 2.99 11.51 -14.61
C ARG A 106 1.86 11.85 -13.65
N SER A 107 0.95 10.91 -13.43
CA SER A 107 -0.16 11.00 -12.48
C SER A 107 -0.46 9.61 -11.89
N LEU A 108 -1.42 9.53 -10.97
CA LEU A 108 -1.91 8.25 -10.46
C LEU A 108 -2.67 7.48 -11.57
N GLU A 109 -3.42 8.17 -12.42
CA GLU A 109 -4.14 7.59 -13.55
C GLU A 109 -3.16 7.01 -14.58
N ASP A 110 -2.06 7.72 -14.86
CA ASP A 110 -0.98 7.21 -15.71
C ASP A 110 -0.34 5.96 -15.11
N ALA A 111 -0.08 5.96 -13.79
CA ALA A 111 0.43 4.79 -13.08
C ALA A 111 -0.52 3.58 -13.20
N VAL A 112 -1.83 3.80 -13.05
CA VAL A 112 -2.84 2.74 -13.22
C VAL A 112 -2.83 2.21 -14.64
N THR A 113 -2.78 3.08 -15.65
CA THR A 113 -2.72 2.68 -17.07
C THR A 113 -1.50 1.80 -17.36
N LEU A 114 -0.32 2.21 -16.90
CA LEU A 114 0.91 1.41 -17.03
C LEU A 114 0.81 0.04 -16.35
N LEU A 115 0.14 -0.02 -15.20
CA LEU A 115 -0.03 -1.26 -14.44
C LEU A 115 -1.10 -2.17 -15.05
N GLU A 116 -2.17 -1.63 -15.64
CA GLU A 116 -3.16 -2.41 -16.38
C GLU A 116 -2.53 -3.07 -17.63
N GLU A 117 -1.65 -2.37 -18.33
CA GLU A 117 -0.87 -2.97 -19.41
C GLU A 117 -0.07 -4.17 -18.89
N ARG A 118 0.64 -4.03 -17.75
CA ARG A 118 1.39 -5.12 -17.13
C ARG A 118 0.52 -6.27 -16.65
N ARG A 119 -0.70 -6.00 -16.21
CA ARG A 119 -1.68 -7.03 -15.86
C ARG A 119 -2.03 -7.88 -17.08
N SER A 120 -2.22 -7.25 -18.24
CA SER A 120 -2.56 -7.93 -19.48
C SER A 120 -1.48 -8.91 -19.97
N TRP A 121 -0.20 -8.68 -19.62
CA TRP A 121 0.91 -9.56 -20.03
C TRP A 121 0.82 -10.99 -19.50
N ARG A 122 -0.01 -11.23 -18.49
CA ARG A 122 -0.32 -12.59 -18.02
C ARG A 122 -0.92 -13.47 -19.11
N TYR A 123 -1.61 -12.87 -20.08
CA TYR A 123 -2.40 -13.54 -21.12
C TYR A 123 -2.06 -13.10 -22.54
N THR A 124 -1.26 -12.07 -22.69
CA THR A 124 -0.86 -11.51 -23.99
C THR A 124 0.65 -11.61 -24.18
N GLN A 125 1.12 -11.38 -25.41
CA GLN A 125 2.55 -11.27 -25.65
C GLN A 125 3.06 -9.99 -25.00
N ARG A 126 4.09 -10.13 -24.14
CA ARG A 126 4.81 -8.99 -23.58
C ARG A 126 5.89 -8.52 -24.56
N PRO A 127 6.32 -7.24 -24.50
CA PRO A 127 7.51 -6.75 -25.18
C PRO A 127 8.76 -7.57 -24.77
N ALA A 128 9.70 -7.76 -25.68
CA ALA A 128 10.88 -8.62 -25.45
C ALA A 128 11.77 -8.17 -24.27
N CYS A 129 11.76 -6.87 -23.93
CA CYS A 129 12.53 -6.26 -22.83
C CYS A 129 11.63 -5.80 -21.69
N ALA A 130 10.53 -6.46 -21.46
CA ALA A 130 9.59 -6.06 -20.43
C ALA A 130 9.83 -6.83 -19.11
N GLY A 131 9.67 -6.15 -17.98
CA GLY A 131 9.79 -6.71 -16.65
C GLY A 131 8.67 -7.69 -16.27
N SER A 132 8.19 -7.61 -15.04
CA SER A 132 7.20 -8.54 -14.48
C SER A 132 5.76 -8.14 -14.81
N ALA A 133 4.84 -9.13 -14.84
CA ALA A 133 3.40 -8.88 -14.87
C ALA A 133 2.89 -8.46 -13.49
N LEU A 134 1.78 -7.71 -13.47
CA LEU A 134 1.17 -7.22 -12.24
C LEU A 134 0.28 -8.26 -11.56
N ALA A 135 0.45 -8.42 -10.23
CA ALA A 135 -0.51 -9.09 -9.34
C ALA A 135 -1.45 -8.07 -8.68
N HIS A 136 -0.95 -7.33 -7.70
CA HIS A 136 -1.69 -6.30 -6.95
C HIS A 136 -0.89 -4.99 -6.92
N ALA A 137 -1.58 -3.85 -6.73
CA ALA A 137 -0.95 -2.54 -6.61
C ALA A 137 -1.20 -1.95 -5.22
N PHE A 138 -0.14 -1.38 -4.62
CA PHE A 138 -0.17 -0.72 -3.31
C PHE A 138 0.30 0.72 -3.45
N ILE A 139 -0.51 1.68 -3.05
CA ILE A 139 -0.07 3.07 -2.92
C ILE A 139 0.64 3.20 -1.56
N ILE A 140 1.91 3.62 -1.58
CA ILE A 140 2.76 3.68 -0.38
C ILE A 140 3.17 5.09 0.05
N GLY A 141 2.56 6.10 -0.56
CA GLY A 141 2.71 7.50 -0.18
C GLY A 141 3.28 8.38 -1.29
N GLY A 142 3.48 9.74 -1.09
CA GLY A 142 3.15 10.48 0.15
C GLY A 142 1.70 10.94 0.28
N ALA A 143 1.49 11.88 1.21
CA ALA A 143 0.17 12.35 1.60
C ALA A 143 -0.70 12.83 0.44
N ALA A 144 -0.15 13.57 -0.51
CA ALA A 144 -0.88 14.03 -1.70
C ALA A 144 -1.42 12.87 -2.54
N LEU A 145 -0.62 11.80 -2.71
CA LEU A 145 -1.02 10.63 -3.48
C LEU A 145 -2.10 9.82 -2.73
N TYR A 146 -1.97 9.71 -1.41
CA TYR A 146 -3.00 9.10 -0.57
C TYR A 146 -4.33 9.88 -0.63
N HIS A 147 -4.25 11.22 -0.53
CA HIS A 147 -5.43 12.08 -0.62
C HIS A 147 -6.14 11.90 -1.97
N HIS A 148 -5.37 11.96 -3.06
CA HIS A 148 -5.89 11.75 -4.41
C HIS A 148 -6.59 10.40 -4.53
N ALA A 149 -5.95 9.32 -4.07
CA ALA A 149 -6.51 7.98 -4.14
C ALA A 149 -7.80 7.79 -3.32
N LEU A 150 -7.89 8.43 -2.14
CA LEU A 150 -9.09 8.37 -1.29
C LEU A 150 -10.28 9.16 -1.86
N THR A 151 -10.00 10.26 -2.57
CA THR A 151 -11.02 11.18 -3.08
C THR A 151 -11.35 10.96 -4.55
N SER A 152 -10.62 10.08 -5.24
CA SER A 152 -10.88 9.77 -6.65
C SER A 152 -12.24 9.11 -6.84
N THR A 153 -12.91 9.56 -7.89
CA THR A 153 -14.20 9.02 -8.38
C THR A 153 -14.02 8.32 -9.71
N SER A 154 -12.85 7.71 -9.96
CA SER A 154 -12.55 7.02 -11.21
C SER A 154 -13.49 5.84 -11.43
N ASP A 155 -13.99 5.69 -12.65
CA ASP A 155 -14.77 4.51 -13.08
C ASP A 155 -13.89 3.32 -13.48
N HIS A 156 -12.54 3.54 -13.56
CA HIS A 156 -11.59 2.54 -14.03
C HIS A 156 -10.88 1.81 -12.90
N TRP A 157 -10.82 2.40 -11.71
CA TRP A 157 -10.17 1.80 -10.55
C TRP A 157 -10.75 2.34 -9.25
N TYR A 158 -10.60 1.59 -8.19
CA TYR A 158 -11.00 2.00 -6.83
C TYR A 158 -10.04 1.39 -5.80
N LEU A 159 -9.97 2.02 -4.63
CA LEU A 159 -9.32 1.43 -3.48
C LEU A 159 -10.24 0.39 -2.85
N ASP A 160 -9.75 -0.83 -2.69
CA ASP A 160 -10.47 -1.92 -2.04
C ASP A 160 -10.18 -2.03 -0.54
N GLY A 161 -9.03 -1.46 -0.10
CA GLY A 161 -8.64 -1.51 1.29
C GLY A 161 -7.57 -0.51 1.70
N LEU A 162 -7.50 -0.25 3.00
CA LEU A 162 -6.47 0.57 3.64
C LEU A 162 -5.73 -0.28 4.69
N LEU A 163 -4.42 -0.35 4.58
CA LEU A 163 -3.54 -1.00 5.54
C LEU A 163 -2.89 0.08 6.41
N VAL A 164 -3.26 0.14 7.66
CA VAL A 164 -2.84 1.18 8.60
C VAL A 164 -2.14 0.55 9.80
N THR A 165 -0.92 0.96 10.09
CA THR A 165 -0.26 0.68 11.36
C THR A 165 -0.65 1.81 12.32
N ARG A 166 -1.66 1.57 13.13
CA ARG A 166 -2.18 2.57 14.07
C ARG A 166 -1.31 2.62 15.31
N ILE A 167 -0.57 3.71 15.50
CA ILE A 167 0.20 3.97 16.71
C ILE A 167 -0.74 4.61 17.74
N GLN A 168 -0.94 3.94 18.84
CA GLN A 168 -1.87 4.33 19.92
C GLN A 168 -1.13 5.11 21.01
N GLU A 169 0.10 4.69 21.32
CA GLU A 169 0.95 5.37 22.31
C GLU A 169 2.36 5.61 21.75
N PRO A 170 2.97 6.74 22.10
CA PRO A 170 2.43 7.83 22.93
C PRO A 170 1.29 8.59 22.22
N ALA A 171 0.26 8.99 22.98
CA ALA A 171 -0.94 9.64 22.45
C ALA A 171 -0.66 11.02 21.81
N ASP A 172 0.38 11.72 22.29
CA ASP A 172 0.86 13.03 21.80
C ASP A 172 1.74 12.93 20.55
N LEU A 173 1.97 11.74 20.03
CA LEU A 173 2.86 11.53 18.87
C LEU A 173 2.46 12.39 17.65
N HIS A 174 1.16 12.67 17.50
CA HIS A 174 0.65 13.51 16.41
C HIS A 174 1.17 14.96 16.48
N GLU A 175 1.54 15.48 17.65
CA GLU A 175 2.09 16.83 17.84
C GLU A 175 3.49 16.98 17.20
N LYS A 176 4.18 15.86 17.01
CA LYS A 176 5.48 15.80 16.34
C LYS A 176 5.35 15.73 14.81
N CYS A 177 4.12 15.54 14.27
CA CYS A 177 3.86 15.39 12.85
C CYS A 177 3.51 16.73 12.20
N ASP A 178 4.01 16.93 10.98
CA ASP A 178 3.67 18.04 10.09
C ASP A 178 2.96 17.55 8.80
N VAL A 179 2.90 16.23 8.61
CA VAL A 179 2.21 15.60 7.49
C VAL A 179 1.15 14.64 8.02
N PHE A 180 -0.07 14.75 7.50
CA PHE A 180 -1.21 13.98 7.95
C PHE A 180 -1.87 13.23 6.79
N PHE A 181 -2.38 12.05 7.09
CA PHE A 181 -3.23 11.29 6.19
C PHE A 181 -4.65 11.84 6.28
N THR A 182 -5.35 11.88 5.15
CA THR A 182 -6.75 12.31 5.08
C THR A 182 -7.61 11.44 5.99
N GLU A 183 -8.47 12.07 6.79
CA GLU A 183 -9.39 11.32 7.65
C GLU A 183 -10.41 10.55 6.79
N PHE A 184 -10.48 9.27 7.01
CA PHE A 184 -11.35 8.34 6.30
C PHE A 184 -12.40 7.69 7.21
N ARG A 185 -12.22 7.79 8.53
CA ARG A 185 -13.12 7.27 9.54
C ARG A 185 -14.24 8.27 9.82
N THR A 186 -15.40 7.76 10.18
CA THR A 186 -16.48 8.59 10.72
C THR A 186 -16.13 9.06 12.15
N PRO A 187 -16.76 10.15 12.67
CA PRO A 187 -16.60 10.57 14.06
C PRO A 187 -16.88 9.44 15.06
N ALA A 188 -17.92 8.61 14.80
CA ALA A 188 -18.26 7.48 15.65
C ALA A 188 -17.16 6.40 15.66
N GLN A 189 -16.49 6.17 14.53
CA GLN A 189 -15.35 5.24 14.46
C GLN A 189 -14.12 5.77 15.20
N ILE A 190 -13.86 7.08 15.14
CA ILE A 190 -12.76 7.69 15.89
C ILE A 190 -13.00 7.53 17.39
N GLU A 191 -14.21 7.81 17.86
CA GLU A 191 -14.57 7.63 19.26
C GLU A 191 -14.49 6.15 19.69
N TRP A 192 -14.93 5.23 18.83
CA TRP A 192 -14.84 3.80 19.06
C TRP A 192 -13.38 3.31 19.15
N GLU A 193 -12.48 3.80 18.30
CA GLU A 193 -11.04 3.51 18.43
C GLU A 193 -10.47 4.04 19.76
N GLN A 194 -10.86 5.25 20.19
CA GLN A 194 -10.44 5.83 21.47
C GLN A 194 -10.90 5.01 22.67
N ARG A 195 -12.02 4.32 22.54
CA ARG A 195 -12.54 3.37 23.56
C ARG A 195 -11.95 1.96 23.42
N LEU A 196 -10.82 1.80 22.74
CA LEU A 196 -10.15 0.52 22.53
C LEU A 196 -11.04 -0.54 21.88
N PHE A 197 -11.80 -0.14 20.86
CA PHE A 197 -12.61 -1.05 20.03
C PHE A 197 -13.70 -1.81 20.78
N GLN A 198 -14.28 -1.24 21.84
CA GLN A 198 -15.38 -1.87 22.56
C GLN A 198 -16.63 -1.96 21.68
N GLY A 199 -17.10 -3.18 21.46
CA GLY A 199 -18.25 -3.47 20.59
C GLY A 199 -17.92 -3.50 19.10
N PRO A 200 -18.93 -3.66 18.22
CA PRO A 200 -18.75 -3.72 16.77
C PRO A 200 -18.33 -2.36 16.20
N CYS A 201 -17.63 -2.40 15.06
CA CYS A 201 -17.27 -1.20 14.32
C CYS A 201 -18.54 -0.42 13.90
N PRO A 202 -18.62 0.89 14.17
CA PRO A 202 -19.80 1.68 13.83
C PRO A 202 -20.08 1.74 12.32
N THR A 203 -21.33 1.56 11.96
CA THR A 203 -21.88 1.66 10.60
C THR A 203 -23.12 2.58 10.61
N PRO A 204 -23.52 3.21 9.46
CA PRO A 204 -22.91 3.08 8.14
C PRO A 204 -21.59 3.85 8.00
N ALA A 205 -20.67 3.32 7.22
CA ALA A 205 -19.38 3.94 6.92
C ALA A 205 -18.84 3.41 5.58
N THR A 206 -18.05 4.22 4.87
CA THR A 206 -17.38 3.80 3.63
C THR A 206 -16.30 2.75 3.89
N TRP A 207 -15.69 2.80 5.08
CA TRP A 207 -14.62 1.92 5.51
C TRP A 207 -14.98 1.27 6.83
N THR A 208 -14.80 -0.05 6.92
CA THR A 208 -14.99 -0.82 8.15
C THR A 208 -13.72 -1.57 8.50
N LEU A 209 -13.37 -1.59 9.80
CA LEU A 209 -12.22 -2.35 10.28
C LEU A 209 -12.53 -3.84 10.19
N ALA A 210 -11.69 -4.57 9.45
CA ALA A 210 -11.77 -6.02 9.33
C ALA A 210 -11.38 -6.70 10.65
N SER A 211 -11.94 -7.88 10.91
CA SER A 211 -11.48 -8.75 11.99
C SER A 211 -10.05 -9.24 11.72
N ALA A 212 -9.35 -9.69 12.77
CA ALA A 212 -8.02 -10.29 12.63
C ALA A 212 -8.04 -11.48 11.66
N ASP A 213 -9.07 -12.34 11.74
CA ASP A 213 -9.20 -13.51 10.85
C ASP A 213 -9.38 -13.08 9.39
N THR A 214 -10.19 -12.07 9.12
CA THR A 214 -10.37 -11.50 7.77
C THR A 214 -9.08 -10.89 7.26
N HIS A 215 -8.33 -10.20 8.12
CA HIS A 215 -7.05 -9.60 7.78
C HIS A 215 -6.02 -10.67 7.37
N VAL A 216 -5.87 -11.73 8.18
CA VAL A 216 -4.97 -12.85 7.88
C VAL A 216 -5.42 -13.63 6.64
N ALA A 217 -6.72 -13.86 6.46
CA ALA A 217 -7.26 -14.53 5.29
C ALA A 217 -6.96 -13.74 3.99
N ARG A 218 -7.03 -12.40 4.06
CA ARG A 218 -6.71 -11.52 2.92
C ARG A 218 -5.22 -11.48 2.61
N PHE A 219 -4.36 -11.59 3.65
CA PHE A 219 -2.90 -11.51 3.55
C PHE A 219 -2.25 -12.70 4.28
N PRO A 220 -2.26 -13.89 3.67
CA PRO A 220 -1.79 -15.13 4.32
C PRO A 220 -0.27 -15.16 4.62
N CYS A 221 0.46 -14.14 4.20
CA CYS A 221 1.86 -13.94 4.53
C CYS A 221 2.13 -13.39 5.94
N ILE A 222 1.07 -13.04 6.68
CA ILE A 222 1.14 -12.56 8.07
C ILE A 222 0.55 -13.60 9.03
N ALA A 223 1.14 -13.70 10.21
CA ALA A 223 0.61 -14.62 11.23
C ALA A 223 -0.52 -13.95 12.06
N PRO A 224 -1.46 -14.72 12.62
CA PRO A 224 -2.51 -14.18 13.50
C PRO A 224 -1.97 -13.32 14.65
N GLY A 225 -0.82 -13.68 15.20
CA GLY A 225 -0.15 -12.90 16.25
C GLY A 225 0.37 -11.53 15.80
N ASP A 226 0.63 -11.37 14.50
CA ASP A 226 1.09 -10.08 13.96
C ASP A 226 -0.01 -9.03 13.89
N VAL A 227 -1.27 -9.45 13.88
CA VAL A 227 -2.44 -8.55 13.84
C VAL A 227 -3.19 -8.49 15.17
N ALA A 228 -2.61 -9.09 16.21
CA ALA A 228 -3.16 -8.97 17.56
C ALA A 228 -3.13 -7.51 18.04
N PRO A 229 -4.11 -7.07 18.82
CA PRO A 229 -4.07 -5.75 19.43
C PRO A 229 -2.94 -5.66 20.46
N GLY A 230 -2.36 -4.45 20.61
CA GLY A 230 -1.38 -4.19 21.67
C GLY A 230 0.04 -4.66 21.36
N LEU A 231 0.48 -4.59 20.11
CA LEU A 231 1.87 -4.80 19.76
C LEU A 231 2.73 -3.66 20.33
N GLU A 232 3.87 -4.03 20.90
CA GLU A 232 4.81 -3.06 21.47
C GLU A 232 6.18 -3.14 20.79
N GLU A 233 6.76 -1.99 20.52
CA GLU A 233 8.16 -1.83 20.09
C GLU A 233 8.67 -0.44 20.47
N GLN A 234 9.85 -0.36 21.11
CA GLN A 234 10.52 0.89 21.50
C GLN A 234 9.63 1.87 22.28
N GLY A 235 8.78 1.35 23.19
CA GLY A 235 7.87 2.16 23.99
C GLY A 235 6.65 2.69 23.22
N MET A 236 6.41 2.19 22.01
CA MET A 236 5.22 2.49 21.23
C MET A 236 4.25 1.31 21.25
N LEU A 237 3.00 1.60 21.55
CA LEU A 237 1.89 0.67 21.42
C LEU A 237 1.24 0.90 20.06
N PHE A 238 1.07 -0.16 19.28
CA PHE A 238 0.47 -0.06 17.95
C PHE A 238 -0.28 -1.32 17.54
N GLN A 239 -1.05 -1.22 16.47
CA GLN A 239 -1.82 -2.30 15.87
C GLN A 239 -1.78 -2.22 14.36
N PHE A 240 -1.67 -3.36 13.68
CA PHE A 240 -1.89 -3.45 12.23
C PHE A 240 -3.37 -3.58 11.95
N GLN A 241 -3.91 -2.65 11.19
CA GLN A 241 -5.33 -2.55 10.84
C GLN A 241 -5.51 -2.75 9.33
N TYR A 242 -6.54 -3.52 8.98
CA TYR A 242 -7.05 -3.60 7.62
C TYR A 242 -8.47 -3.05 7.58
N TRP A 243 -8.67 -1.96 6.85
CA TRP A 243 -9.97 -1.34 6.63
C TRP A 243 -10.46 -1.70 5.25
N GLN A 244 -11.63 -2.32 5.17
CA GLN A 244 -12.28 -2.72 3.93
C GLN A 244 -13.27 -1.67 3.49
N ARG A 245 -13.42 -1.51 2.19
CA ARG A 245 -14.51 -0.72 1.62
C ARG A 245 -15.81 -1.51 1.72
N THR A 246 -16.87 -0.88 2.22
CA THR A 246 -18.22 -1.44 2.34
C THR A 246 -19.12 -1.04 1.20
#